data_2a1b579a519c8a3919de26784638b891
#
_entry.id   2a1b579a519c8a3919de26784638b891
#
_cell.length_a   1.000
_cell.length_b   1.000
_cell.length_c   1.000
_cell.angle_alpha   90.00
_cell.angle_beta   90.00
_cell.angle_gamma   90.00
#
_symmetry.space_group_name_H-M   'P 1'
#
loop_
_entity.id
_entity.type
_entity.pdbx_description
1 polymer ?
#
loop_
_entity_poly.entity_id
_entity_poly.type
_entity_poly.pdbx_seq_one_letter_code
_entity_poly.pdbx_strand_id
1 'polypeptide(L)'
;VRVEGSVAKDTWLSGEPDIDIFMRVPQAIPREAFNTVCINVAKKATKGYRQVERFAEHPYLEAFVENTRVNIVPCYRVRRGEWLSATDRTPFQTDYVQPLLNDELQSEIRLLKKFMKGIGIYGAEIKVGGFSGYLCELLTLNYGSFREVLKSVADWKEERTVIDYEGYYK
;
A
#
# COMPACT_ATOMS: atom_id res chain seq x y z
N VAL A 1 1.54 11.85 11.56
CA VAL A 1 0.76 11.63 10.36
C VAL A 1 1.71 11.60 9.18
N ARG A 2 1.47 10.68 8.22
CA ARG A 2 2.26 10.55 6.98
C ARG A 2 1.33 10.24 5.81
N VAL A 3 1.68 10.73 4.64
CA VAL A 3 1.12 10.21 3.38
C VAL A 3 1.91 8.98 3.00
N GLU A 4 1.21 7.91 2.67
CA GLU A 4 1.77 6.61 2.29
C GLU A 4 1.18 6.13 0.95
N GLY A 5 1.41 4.89 0.62
CA GLY A 5 0.80 4.27 -0.55
C GLY A 5 1.34 4.78 -1.88
N SER A 6 0.50 4.74 -2.89
CA SER A 6 0.90 5.07 -4.27
C SER A 6 1.14 6.56 -4.49
N VAL A 7 0.43 7.42 -3.76
CA VAL A 7 0.61 8.89 -3.87
C VAL A 7 1.97 9.30 -3.31
N ALA A 8 2.38 8.75 -2.15
CA ALA A 8 3.68 9.04 -1.56
C ALA A 8 4.86 8.65 -2.47
N LYS A 9 4.69 7.65 -3.33
CA LYS A 9 5.72 7.07 -4.20
C LYS A 9 5.58 7.49 -5.67
N ASP A 10 4.60 8.33 -5.98
CA ASP A 10 4.22 8.71 -7.35
C ASP A 10 4.03 7.51 -8.30
N THR A 11 3.35 6.48 -7.80
CA THR A 11 2.99 5.27 -8.56
C THR A 11 1.48 5.08 -8.70
N TRP A 12 0.69 6.13 -8.43
CA TRP A 12 -0.77 6.13 -8.52
C TRP A 12 -1.26 6.11 -9.99
N LEU A 13 -2.44 5.57 -10.20
CA LEU A 13 -3.06 5.51 -11.53
C LEU A 13 -3.96 6.72 -11.76
N SER A 14 -3.82 7.35 -12.93
CA SER A 14 -4.66 8.46 -13.35
C SER A 14 -6.15 8.08 -13.33
N GLY A 15 -6.97 8.98 -12.79
CA GLY A 15 -8.42 8.80 -12.65
C GLY A 15 -8.86 8.11 -11.37
N GLU A 16 -7.93 7.62 -10.55
CA GLU A 16 -8.23 6.97 -9.26
C GLU A 16 -7.24 7.45 -8.17
N PRO A 17 -7.21 8.75 -7.84
CA PRO A 17 -6.32 9.24 -6.78
C PRO A 17 -6.89 8.84 -5.42
N ASP A 18 -6.33 7.79 -4.82
CA ASP A 18 -6.57 7.44 -3.42
C ASP A 18 -5.41 7.96 -2.59
N ILE A 19 -5.68 8.87 -1.68
CA ILE A 19 -4.68 9.41 -0.76
C ILE A 19 -4.72 8.59 0.52
N ASP A 20 -3.64 7.88 0.82
CA ASP A 20 -3.50 7.10 2.04
C ASP A 20 -2.78 7.92 3.11
N ILE A 21 -3.51 8.32 4.15
CA ILE A 21 -2.98 9.05 5.31
C ILE A 21 -2.86 8.08 6.48
N PHE A 22 -1.63 7.81 6.88
CA PHE A 22 -1.36 6.95 8.02
C PHE A 22 -1.20 7.75 9.31
N MET A 23 -2.07 7.45 10.27
CA MET A 23 -2.10 8.05 11.59
C MET A 23 -1.28 7.18 12.55
N ARG A 24 -0.04 7.56 12.79
CA ARG A 24 0.89 6.82 13.66
C ARG A 24 0.67 7.18 15.11
N VAL A 25 0.28 6.20 15.92
CA VAL A 25 0.01 6.37 17.35
C VAL A 25 1.06 5.68 18.22
N PRO A 26 1.28 6.15 19.45
CA PRO A 26 2.18 5.49 20.39
C PRO A 26 1.71 4.07 20.73
N GLN A 27 2.65 3.16 20.98
CA GLN A 27 2.36 1.79 21.43
C GLN A 27 1.66 1.73 22.79
N ALA A 28 1.74 2.80 23.58
CA ALA A 28 1.06 2.92 24.86
C ALA A 28 -0.48 2.97 24.75
N ILE A 29 -1.03 3.22 23.56
CA ILE A 29 -2.49 3.15 23.35
C ILE A 29 -2.87 1.66 23.29
N PRO A 30 -3.72 1.17 24.24
CA PRO A 30 -4.14 -0.22 24.24
C PRO A 30 -4.87 -0.59 22.96
N ARG A 31 -4.78 -1.86 22.56
CA ARG A 31 -5.40 -2.35 21.30
C ARG A 31 -6.91 -2.17 21.30
N GLU A 32 -7.56 -2.30 22.45
CA GLU A 32 -9.00 -2.09 22.61
C GLU A 32 -9.43 -0.64 22.35
N ALA A 33 -8.58 0.32 22.77
CA ALA A 33 -8.82 1.75 22.57
C ALA A 33 -8.35 2.26 21.21
N PHE A 34 -7.40 1.57 20.58
CA PHE A 34 -6.76 1.97 19.34
C PHE A 34 -7.78 2.31 18.24
N ASN A 35 -8.68 1.39 17.94
CA ASN A 35 -9.67 1.58 16.88
C ASN A 35 -10.59 2.75 17.18
N THR A 36 -11.19 2.80 18.38
CA THR A 36 -12.14 3.85 18.76
C THR A 36 -11.51 5.22 18.78
N VAL A 37 -10.33 5.35 19.37
CA VAL A 37 -9.62 6.64 19.46
C VAL A 37 -9.25 7.13 18.05
N CYS A 38 -8.68 6.25 17.23
CA CYS A 38 -8.22 6.63 15.90
C CYS A 38 -9.37 7.00 14.95
N ILE A 39 -10.45 6.23 14.96
CA ILE A 39 -11.64 6.54 14.14
C ILE A 39 -12.29 7.84 14.58
N ASN A 40 -12.40 8.10 15.88
CA ASN A 40 -12.96 9.36 16.38
C ASN A 40 -12.11 10.57 16.00
N VAL A 41 -10.78 10.46 16.02
CA VAL A 41 -9.88 11.51 15.57
C VAL A 41 -10.02 11.73 14.06
N ALA A 42 -10.04 10.66 13.27
CA ALA A 42 -10.23 10.72 11.83
C ALA A 42 -11.56 11.39 11.45
N LYS A 43 -12.66 11.01 12.12
CA LYS A 43 -14.00 11.63 11.92
C LYS A 43 -14.00 13.11 12.24
N LYS A 44 -13.35 13.52 13.33
CA LYS A 44 -13.26 14.94 13.69
C LYS A 44 -12.44 15.72 12.66
N ALA A 45 -11.32 15.16 12.20
CA ALA A 45 -10.44 15.80 11.23
C ALA A 45 -11.10 15.99 9.85
N THR A 46 -12.05 15.10 9.49
CA THR A 46 -12.76 15.14 8.21
C THR A 46 -14.23 15.56 8.37
N LYS A 47 -14.54 16.29 9.45
CA LYS A 47 -15.89 16.80 9.68
C LYS A 47 -16.33 17.71 8.51
N GLY A 48 -17.53 17.47 7.99
CA GLY A 48 -18.10 18.20 6.87
C GLY A 48 -17.93 17.50 5.51
N TYR A 49 -17.13 16.46 5.43
CA TYR A 49 -17.03 15.59 4.25
C TYR A 49 -17.83 14.30 4.44
N ARG A 50 -18.21 13.66 3.33
CA ARG A 50 -18.81 12.32 3.38
C ARG A 50 -17.79 11.33 3.93
N GLN A 51 -18.19 10.54 4.92
CA GLN A 51 -17.34 9.60 5.63
C GLN A 51 -17.93 8.19 5.56
N VAL A 52 -17.08 7.19 5.38
CA VAL A 52 -17.44 5.77 5.39
C VAL A 52 -16.41 5.01 6.23
N GLU A 53 -16.86 4.34 7.28
CA GLU A 53 -16.00 3.39 7.99
C GLU A 53 -15.84 2.12 7.18
N ARG A 54 -14.63 1.62 7.11
CA ARG A 54 -14.28 0.35 6.49
C ARG A 54 -13.61 -0.57 7.50
N PHE A 55 -13.78 -1.85 7.28
CA PHE A 55 -13.24 -2.89 8.14
C PHE A 55 -12.29 -3.75 7.32
N ALA A 56 -11.03 -3.74 7.73
CA ALA A 56 -9.99 -4.67 7.31
C ALA A 56 -9.54 -5.42 8.58
N GLU A 57 -8.25 -5.68 8.76
CA GLU A 57 -7.74 -6.16 10.06
C GLU A 57 -8.03 -5.15 11.19
N HIS A 58 -7.96 -3.86 10.85
CA HIS A 58 -8.41 -2.74 11.69
C HIS A 58 -9.38 -1.85 10.92
N PRO A 59 -10.33 -1.21 11.61
CA PRO A 59 -11.18 -0.22 10.97
C PRO A 59 -10.35 1.00 10.54
N TYR A 60 -10.68 1.53 9.39
CA TYR A 60 -10.15 2.78 8.87
C TYR A 60 -11.28 3.66 8.35
N LEU A 61 -11.01 4.93 8.12
CA LEU A 61 -12.00 5.88 7.64
C LEU A 61 -11.69 6.29 6.20
N GLU A 62 -12.66 6.14 5.31
CA GLU A 62 -12.67 6.80 4.00
C GLU A 62 -13.39 8.14 4.14
N ALA A 63 -12.74 9.22 3.78
CA ALA A 63 -13.34 10.52 3.62
C ALA A 63 -13.31 10.90 2.14
N PHE A 64 -14.36 11.54 1.66
CA PHE A 64 -14.46 11.98 0.27
C PHE A 64 -14.35 13.50 0.25
N VAL A 65 -13.17 13.97 -0.12
CA VAL A 65 -12.83 15.39 -0.22
C VAL A 65 -12.89 15.78 -1.69
N GLU A 66 -13.91 16.56 -2.04
CA GLU A 66 -14.24 16.84 -3.44
C GLU A 66 -14.41 15.53 -4.23
N ASN A 67 -13.57 15.29 -5.23
CA ASN A 67 -13.59 14.07 -6.04
C ASN A 67 -12.49 13.06 -5.64
N THR A 68 -11.85 13.28 -4.51
CA THR A 68 -10.71 12.45 -4.06
C THR A 68 -11.10 11.62 -2.84
N ARG A 69 -10.82 10.32 -2.89
CA ARG A 69 -10.93 9.45 -1.73
C ARG A 69 -9.67 9.57 -0.88
N VAL A 70 -9.86 9.83 0.40
CA VAL A 70 -8.80 9.93 1.40
C VAL A 70 -9.01 8.81 2.41
N ASN A 71 -8.11 7.86 2.46
CA ASN A 71 -8.11 6.78 3.44
C ASN A 71 -7.31 7.21 4.66
N ILE A 72 -7.93 7.23 5.83
CA ILE A 72 -7.24 7.53 7.09
C ILE A 72 -7.07 6.22 7.84
N VAL A 73 -5.85 5.72 7.83
CA VAL A 73 -5.50 4.38 8.30
C VAL A 73 -4.69 4.51 9.60
N PRO A 74 -5.15 3.95 10.71
CA PRO A 74 -4.37 3.92 11.93
C PRO A 74 -3.24 2.89 11.85
N CYS A 75 -2.09 3.21 12.43
CA CYS A 75 -0.99 2.27 12.65
C CYS A 75 -0.22 2.66 13.91
N TYR A 76 0.49 1.70 14.50
CA TYR A 76 1.36 1.98 15.62
C TYR A 76 2.72 2.54 15.19
N ARG A 77 3.31 3.36 16.05
CA ARG A 77 4.72 3.77 15.90
C ARG A 77 5.58 2.67 16.51
N VAL A 78 6.06 1.76 15.67
CA VAL A 78 6.87 0.61 16.04
C VAL A 78 8.28 0.70 15.47
N ARG A 79 9.19 -0.15 15.93
CA ARG A 79 10.46 -0.44 15.24
C ARG A 79 10.25 -1.46 14.13
N ARG A 80 11.16 -1.48 13.16
CA ARG A 80 11.13 -2.47 12.08
C ARG A 80 11.18 -3.90 12.66
N GLY A 81 10.22 -4.73 12.30
CA GLY A 81 10.11 -6.11 12.79
C GLY A 81 9.19 -6.28 14.01
N GLU A 82 8.87 -5.22 14.75
CA GLU A 82 8.02 -5.26 15.95
C GLU A 82 6.55 -4.90 15.61
N TRP A 83 5.97 -5.59 14.61
CA TRP A 83 4.63 -5.29 14.13
C TRP A 83 3.55 -5.67 15.14
N LEU A 84 2.67 -4.75 15.48
CA LEU A 84 1.47 -4.95 16.29
C LEU A 84 0.21 -5.09 15.43
N SER A 85 0.28 -4.58 14.18
CA SER A 85 -0.78 -4.69 13.19
C SER A 85 -0.20 -4.79 11.77
N ALA A 86 -0.99 -5.25 10.80
CA ALA A 86 -0.56 -5.33 9.41
C ALA A 86 -0.24 -3.94 8.82
N THR A 87 -0.97 -2.91 9.26
CA THR A 87 -0.81 -1.53 8.78
C THR A 87 0.51 -0.88 9.23
N ASP A 88 1.16 -1.42 10.27
CA ASP A 88 2.42 -0.89 10.79
C ASP A 88 3.59 -1.04 9.81
N ARG A 89 3.48 -1.96 8.85
CA ARG A 89 4.50 -2.22 7.82
C ARG A 89 4.55 -1.13 6.76
N THR A 90 3.43 -0.49 6.47
CA THR A 90 3.30 0.44 5.33
C THR A 90 4.28 1.60 5.36
N PRO A 91 4.53 2.31 6.48
CA PRO A 91 5.54 3.34 6.53
C PRO A 91 6.95 2.84 6.17
N PHE A 92 7.30 1.61 6.58
CA PHE A 92 8.60 1.01 6.25
C PHE A 92 8.69 0.56 4.78
N GLN A 93 7.58 0.12 4.20
CA GLN A 93 7.50 -0.18 2.77
C GLN A 93 7.70 1.07 1.92
N THR A 94 7.11 2.19 2.33
CA THR A 94 7.31 3.48 1.66
C THR A 94 8.76 3.96 1.80
N ASP A 95 9.31 3.94 3.02
CA ASP A 95 10.70 4.33 3.28
C ASP A 95 11.71 3.47 2.51
N TYR A 96 11.38 2.20 2.25
CA TYR A 96 12.21 1.29 1.48
C TYR A 96 12.13 1.55 -0.03
N VAL A 97 10.92 1.66 -0.59
CA VAL A 97 10.72 1.74 -2.03
C VAL A 97 11.00 3.13 -2.59
N GLN A 98 10.54 4.18 -1.92
CA GLN A 98 10.58 5.55 -2.42
C GLN A 98 11.98 6.00 -2.88
N PRO A 99 13.08 5.78 -2.12
CA PRO A 99 14.42 6.20 -2.55
C PRO A 99 14.99 5.40 -3.72
N LEU A 100 14.39 4.24 -4.06
CA LEU A 100 14.81 3.39 -5.19
C LEU A 100 14.13 3.77 -6.51
N LEU A 101 13.11 4.64 -6.45
CA LEU A 101 12.32 5.03 -7.61
C LEU A 101 12.94 6.24 -8.34
N ASN A 102 12.76 6.22 -9.65
CA ASN A 102 12.94 7.35 -10.56
C ASN A 102 11.71 7.43 -11.48
N ASP A 103 11.62 8.46 -12.31
CA ASP A 103 10.45 8.73 -13.20
C ASP A 103 10.18 7.56 -14.16
N GLU A 104 11.24 6.89 -14.61
CA GLU A 104 11.14 5.73 -15.51
C GLU A 104 10.49 4.54 -14.78
N LEU A 105 11.04 4.15 -13.63
CA LEU A 105 10.49 3.05 -12.82
C LEU A 105 9.06 3.32 -12.35
N GLN A 106 8.75 4.57 -11.96
CA GLN A 106 7.38 4.96 -11.61
C GLN A 106 6.42 4.75 -12.79
N SER A 107 6.85 5.07 -14.01
CA SER A 107 6.06 4.87 -15.23
C SER A 107 5.85 3.38 -15.53
N GLU A 108 6.89 2.57 -15.41
CA GLU A 108 6.86 1.11 -15.59
C GLU A 108 5.95 0.43 -14.55
N ILE A 109 5.99 0.90 -13.29
CA ILE A 109 5.10 0.44 -12.22
C ILE A 109 3.63 0.76 -12.56
N ARG A 110 3.35 1.97 -13.03
CA ARG A 110 1.99 2.36 -13.46
C ARG A 110 1.48 1.48 -14.61
N LEU A 111 2.34 1.17 -15.58
CA LEU A 111 2.01 0.23 -16.67
C LEU A 111 1.66 -1.15 -16.14
N LEU A 112 2.49 -1.70 -15.25
CA LEU A 112 2.25 -3.02 -14.64
C LEU A 112 0.94 -3.05 -13.85
N LYS A 113 0.70 -2.05 -13.01
CA LYS A 113 -0.57 -1.91 -12.26
C LYS A 113 -1.78 -1.84 -13.18
N LYS A 114 -1.68 -1.04 -14.26
CA LYS A 114 -2.77 -0.87 -15.22
C LYS A 114 -3.06 -2.17 -15.99
N PHE A 115 -2.01 -2.88 -16.40
CA PHE A 115 -2.13 -4.19 -17.04
C PHE A 115 -2.81 -5.22 -16.11
N MET A 116 -2.33 -5.34 -14.87
CA MET A 116 -2.91 -6.27 -13.89
C MET A 116 -4.37 -5.96 -13.56
N LYS A 117 -4.74 -4.66 -13.52
CA LYS A 117 -6.15 -4.25 -13.43
C LYS A 117 -6.95 -4.70 -14.65
N GLY A 118 -6.41 -4.54 -15.83
CA GLY A 118 -7.06 -4.91 -17.09
C GLY A 118 -7.39 -6.40 -17.19
N ILE A 119 -6.54 -7.26 -16.62
CA ILE A 119 -6.74 -8.72 -16.61
C ILE A 119 -7.36 -9.24 -15.29
N GLY A 120 -7.74 -8.34 -14.37
CA GLY A 120 -8.50 -8.70 -13.16
C GLY A 120 -7.70 -9.33 -12.03
N ILE A 121 -6.37 -9.18 -12.01
CA ILE A 121 -5.49 -9.75 -10.97
C ILE A 121 -4.82 -8.69 -10.09
N TYR A 122 -5.26 -7.45 -10.14
CA TYR A 122 -4.76 -6.38 -9.27
C TYR A 122 -5.59 -6.27 -8.01
N GLY A 123 -4.99 -6.47 -6.85
CA GLY A 123 -5.59 -6.40 -5.53
C GLY A 123 -5.15 -7.57 -4.65
N ALA A 124 -4.83 -7.26 -3.38
CA ALA A 124 -4.43 -8.27 -2.38
C ALA A 124 -5.62 -8.78 -1.55
N GLU A 125 -6.82 -8.30 -1.85
CA GLU A 125 -8.04 -8.74 -1.17
C GLU A 125 -8.29 -10.23 -1.45
N ILE A 126 -8.78 -10.97 -0.47
CA ILE A 126 -9.07 -12.40 -0.58
C ILE A 126 -9.93 -12.71 -1.80
N LYS A 127 -10.87 -11.83 -2.15
CA LYS A 127 -11.75 -11.99 -3.30
C LYS A 127 -11.00 -11.98 -4.63
N VAL A 128 -9.91 -11.20 -4.74
CA VAL A 128 -9.08 -11.11 -5.95
C VAL A 128 -7.96 -12.13 -5.90
N GLY A 129 -7.31 -12.28 -4.73
CA GLY A 129 -6.16 -13.16 -4.54
C GLY A 129 -4.98 -12.79 -5.45
N GLY A 130 -4.89 -11.53 -5.84
CA GLY A 130 -3.97 -11.05 -6.86
C GLY A 130 -2.80 -10.24 -6.29
N PHE A 131 -2.27 -9.36 -7.12
CA PHE A 131 -1.05 -8.60 -6.86
C PHE A 131 -1.37 -7.24 -6.22
N SER A 132 -0.82 -6.99 -5.04
CA SER A 132 -0.91 -5.67 -4.40
C SER A 132 -0.11 -4.61 -5.17
N GLY A 133 -0.43 -3.33 -4.97
CA GLY A 133 0.37 -2.25 -5.53
C GLY A 133 1.83 -2.29 -5.09
N TYR A 134 2.09 -2.67 -3.84
CA TYR A 134 3.45 -2.85 -3.31
C TYR A 134 4.19 -4.00 -4.01
N LEU A 135 3.52 -5.11 -4.28
CA LEU A 135 4.13 -6.21 -5.02
C LEU A 135 4.48 -5.81 -6.46
N CYS A 136 3.62 -5.02 -7.13
CA CYS A 136 3.95 -4.47 -8.45
C CYS A 136 5.21 -3.59 -8.41
N GLU A 137 5.38 -2.79 -7.36
CA GLU A 137 6.58 -1.97 -7.15
C GLU A 137 7.83 -2.84 -6.99
N LEU A 138 7.79 -3.88 -6.14
CA LEU A 138 8.91 -4.81 -5.95
C LEU A 138 9.25 -5.59 -7.21
N LEU A 139 8.26 -6.07 -7.96
CA LEU A 139 8.49 -6.75 -9.23
C LEU A 139 9.19 -5.85 -10.25
N THR A 140 8.73 -4.61 -10.38
CA THR A 140 9.35 -3.66 -11.30
C THR A 140 10.77 -3.31 -10.87
N LEU A 141 11.01 -3.11 -9.57
CA LEU A 141 12.36 -2.89 -9.03
C LEU A 141 13.30 -4.07 -9.34
N ASN A 142 12.82 -5.31 -9.19
CA ASN A 142 13.62 -6.52 -9.41
C ASN A 142 13.97 -6.75 -10.88
N TYR A 143 13.02 -6.51 -11.79
CA TYR A 143 13.18 -6.82 -13.22
C TYR A 143 13.48 -5.59 -14.09
N GLY A 144 13.37 -4.39 -13.54
CA GLY A 144 13.72 -3.13 -14.19
C GLY A 144 12.63 -2.51 -15.06
N SER A 145 11.68 -3.28 -15.61
CA SER A 145 10.59 -2.75 -16.42
C SER A 145 9.36 -3.66 -16.46
N PHE A 146 8.22 -3.12 -16.86
CA PHE A 146 6.99 -3.87 -17.12
C PHE A 146 7.23 -5.03 -18.11
N ARG A 147 7.95 -4.76 -19.19
CA ARG A 147 8.26 -5.78 -20.21
C ARG A 147 9.09 -6.93 -19.65
N GLU A 148 10.10 -6.63 -18.85
CA GLU A 148 10.95 -7.66 -18.26
C GLU A 148 10.22 -8.44 -17.16
N VAL A 149 9.30 -7.82 -16.43
CA VAL A 149 8.38 -8.53 -15.54
C VAL A 149 7.59 -9.57 -16.31
N LEU A 150 6.94 -9.19 -17.43
CA LEU A 150 6.15 -10.13 -18.24
C LEU A 150 6.96 -11.28 -18.81
N LYS A 151 8.17 -11.02 -19.30
CA LYS A 151 9.07 -12.06 -19.77
C LYS A 151 9.44 -13.05 -18.66
N SER A 152 9.78 -12.52 -17.49
CA SER A 152 10.18 -13.34 -16.35
C SER A 152 9.05 -14.20 -15.82
N VAL A 153 7.82 -13.66 -15.79
CA VAL A 153 6.61 -14.40 -15.36
C VAL A 153 6.35 -15.63 -16.22
N ALA A 154 6.69 -15.59 -17.52
CA ALA A 154 6.54 -16.74 -18.41
C ALA A 154 7.37 -17.97 -17.98
N ASP A 155 8.46 -17.75 -17.26
CA ASP A 155 9.35 -18.81 -16.77
C ASP A 155 9.09 -19.18 -15.30
N TRP A 156 8.15 -18.52 -14.63
CA TRP A 156 7.83 -18.82 -13.23
C TRP A 156 7.28 -20.23 -13.08
N LYS A 157 7.71 -20.88 -12.02
CA LYS A 157 7.23 -22.21 -11.63
C LYS A 157 6.52 -22.10 -10.30
N GLU A 158 5.31 -22.63 -10.24
CA GLU A 158 4.53 -22.70 -9.01
C GLU A 158 5.34 -23.35 -7.89
N GLU A 159 5.27 -22.77 -6.71
CA GLU A 159 5.98 -23.18 -5.47
C GLU A 159 7.51 -23.22 -5.57
N ARG A 160 8.12 -22.78 -6.68
CA ARG A 160 9.58 -22.85 -6.87
C ARG A 160 10.22 -21.50 -7.16
N THR A 161 9.48 -20.55 -7.75
CA THR A 161 10.04 -19.25 -8.07
C THR A 161 10.11 -18.37 -6.83
N VAL A 162 11.32 -18.01 -6.44
CA VAL A 162 11.60 -17.06 -5.34
C VAL A 162 12.20 -15.80 -5.96
N ILE A 163 11.65 -14.64 -5.58
CA ILE A 163 12.16 -13.33 -5.96
C ILE A 163 12.79 -12.70 -4.72
N ASP A 164 14.09 -12.56 -4.74
CA ASP A 164 14.88 -12.05 -3.61
C ASP A 164 15.73 -10.86 -4.08
N TYR A 165 15.11 -9.69 -4.11
CA TYR A 165 15.74 -8.45 -4.56
C TYR A 165 16.95 -8.04 -3.71
N GLU A 166 16.92 -8.32 -2.41
CA GLU A 166 17.98 -7.97 -1.46
C GLU A 166 19.05 -9.08 -1.28
N GLY A 167 18.80 -10.28 -1.81
CA GLY A 167 19.71 -11.40 -1.68
C GLY A 167 19.80 -12.01 -0.28
N TYR A 168 18.68 -12.05 0.45
CA TYR A 168 18.61 -12.65 1.79
C TYR A 168 18.70 -14.18 1.78
N TYR A 169 18.25 -14.81 0.71
CA TYR A 169 18.23 -16.27 0.52
C TYR A 169 19.36 -16.67 -0.42
N LYS A 170 20.56 -16.80 0.11
CA LYS A 170 21.72 -17.30 -0.62
C LYS A 170 21.89 -18.78 -0.42
#